data_95549144295c6c60f7bf9dccffa6ea37
#
_entry.id   95549144295c6c60f7bf9dccffa6ea37
#
_cell.length_a   1.000
_cell.length_b   1.000
_cell.length_c   1.000
_cell.angle_alpha   90.00
_cell.angle_beta   90.00
_cell.angle_gamma   90.00
#
_symmetry.space_group_name_H-M   'P 1'
#
loop_
_entity.id
_entity.type
_entity.pdbx_description
1 polymer ?
#
loop_
_entity_poly.entity_id
_entity_poly.type
_entity_poly.pdbx_seq_one_letter_code
_entity_poly.pdbx_strand_id
1 'polypeptide(L)'
;MRTFLRSALVSGAMAFWMMAVLIAKWGKHFDGVGILYDHAKHDGKSYFNGHAFVSLTMSVPVLHENAGKQQIRYIAVPIGYVMSNGEASKLTLACQLLDEVMPILEKRQVILLFDSWYAKRELLAHALRYPNLNVICNARHDTAMFELLGPTAGRRGRPPKYGKRLMLDEIADDLKNYLCRMDDYFVAHRLVKTRIFGDRTVHAYVTLSKSGSYRLFFSTVDPMALHMSIAWQENKTLRNTSSKHMAIYPLKLYKLRWGIETNYYEQKMFWELGSYKVRTKTAIEHLLNLTNAGHALMKILPYEDEKLSAYRDKSPQELRHALSQQIHKEVFFATLVSKAQSSINSSALLKALQALAWGDGQAA
;
A
#
# COMPACT_ATOMS: atom_id res chain seq x y z
N MET A 1 -9.12 -6.20 13.92
CA MET A 1 -9.01 -5.06 12.99
C MET A 1 -9.65 -3.76 13.50
N ARG A 2 -10.92 -3.74 13.97
CA ARG A 2 -11.53 -2.49 14.54
C ARG A 2 -10.80 -1.93 15.77
N THR A 3 -10.23 -2.77 16.62
CA THR A 3 -9.52 -2.36 17.86
C THR A 3 -8.13 -1.81 17.52
N PHE A 4 -7.42 -2.45 16.60
CA PHE A 4 -6.12 -2.01 16.09
C PHE A 4 -6.17 -0.61 15.49
N LEU A 5 -7.20 -0.35 14.67
CA LEU A 5 -7.41 0.97 14.08
C LEU A 5 -7.67 2.07 15.12
N ARG A 6 -7.97 1.74 16.39
CA ARG A 6 -8.17 2.72 17.47
C ARG A 6 -6.89 3.10 18.21
N SER A 7 -5.94 2.20 18.39
CA SER A 7 -4.74 2.43 19.21
C SER A 7 -3.54 2.97 18.42
N ALA A 8 -3.33 2.50 17.19
CA ALA A 8 -2.21 2.91 16.35
C ALA A 8 -2.45 4.20 15.55
N LEU A 9 -3.67 4.75 15.58
CA LEU A 9 -4.04 5.93 14.81
C LEU A 9 -3.73 7.22 15.56
N VAL A 10 -2.51 7.64 15.42
CA VAL A 10 -2.21 9.07 15.42
C VAL A 10 -3.05 9.68 14.29
N SER A 11 -3.76 10.78 14.56
CA SER A 11 -4.72 11.42 13.66
C SER A 11 -4.08 11.76 12.31
N GLY A 12 -4.19 10.90 11.29
CA GLY A 12 -3.62 11.09 9.96
C GLY A 12 -4.43 10.42 8.88
N ALA A 13 -4.28 10.90 7.65
CA ALA A 13 -4.85 10.26 6.48
C ALA A 13 -4.22 8.88 6.29
N MET A 14 -5.04 7.85 6.11
CA MET A 14 -4.59 6.51 5.75
C MET A 14 -4.32 6.46 4.27
N ALA A 15 -3.18 5.90 3.88
CA ALA A 15 -2.85 5.72 2.47
C ALA A 15 -3.11 4.26 2.06
N PHE A 16 -3.83 4.08 0.96
CA PHE A 16 -4.07 2.79 0.32
C PHE A 16 -3.32 2.69 -1.00
N TRP A 17 -2.87 1.50 -1.30
CA TRP A 17 -2.13 1.17 -2.50
C TRP A 17 -2.82 0.07 -3.28
N MET A 18 -2.88 0.26 -4.57
CA MET A 18 -3.44 -0.72 -5.48
C MET A 18 -2.41 -1.15 -6.50
N MET A 19 -2.30 -2.46 -6.72
CA MET A 19 -1.34 -3.03 -7.66
C MET A 19 -1.90 -4.31 -8.30
N ALA A 20 -1.54 -4.55 -9.56
CA ALA A 20 -1.72 -5.85 -10.20
C ALA A 20 -0.51 -6.74 -9.90
N VAL A 21 -0.78 -7.93 -9.39
CA VAL A 21 0.22 -8.94 -9.05
C VAL A 21 0.11 -10.09 -10.01
N LEU A 22 1.22 -10.51 -10.60
CA LEU A 22 1.30 -11.62 -11.53
C LEU A 22 2.05 -12.79 -10.89
N ILE A 23 1.45 -13.97 -10.92
CA ILE A 23 2.01 -15.21 -10.37
C ILE A 23 2.09 -16.26 -11.45
N ALA A 24 3.32 -16.66 -11.81
CA ALA A 24 3.55 -17.74 -12.77
C ALA A 24 3.03 -19.08 -12.25
N LYS A 25 2.39 -19.86 -13.11
CA LYS A 25 1.86 -21.19 -12.81
C LYS A 25 2.23 -22.20 -13.90
N TRP A 26 2.57 -23.39 -13.46
CA TRP A 26 2.83 -24.53 -14.31
C TRP A 26 1.61 -25.45 -14.28
N GLY A 27 1.02 -25.70 -15.45
CA GLY A 27 -0.17 -26.53 -15.60
C GLY A 27 -1.39 -25.79 -16.11
N LYS A 28 -2.35 -26.57 -16.65
CA LYS A 28 -3.53 -26.05 -17.36
C LYS A 28 -4.83 -26.18 -16.56
N HIS A 29 -4.80 -26.80 -15.38
CA HIS A 29 -5.99 -27.20 -14.63
C HIS A 29 -6.27 -26.32 -13.40
N PHE A 30 -5.79 -25.07 -13.43
CA PHE A 30 -6.13 -24.09 -12.40
C PHE A 30 -7.20 -23.14 -12.96
N ASP A 31 -8.23 -22.87 -12.17
CA ASP A 31 -9.23 -21.87 -12.53
C ASP A 31 -8.58 -20.50 -12.70
N GLY A 32 -8.96 -19.80 -13.77
CA GLY A 32 -8.47 -18.45 -14.04
C GLY A 32 -7.00 -18.37 -14.50
N VAL A 33 -6.36 -19.51 -14.77
CA VAL A 33 -5.02 -19.51 -15.35
C VAL A 33 -5.10 -19.08 -16.84
N GLY A 34 -4.17 -18.23 -17.25
CA GLY A 34 -4.11 -17.75 -18.61
C GLY A 34 -2.73 -17.26 -18.99
N ILE A 35 -2.56 -16.92 -20.27
CA ILE A 35 -1.33 -16.33 -20.79
C ILE A 35 -1.33 -14.86 -20.40
N LEU A 36 -0.33 -14.45 -19.61
CA LEU A 36 -0.13 -13.11 -19.10
C LEU A 36 1.10 -12.49 -19.73
N TYR A 37 1.07 -11.17 -19.88
CA TYR A 37 2.21 -10.38 -20.32
C TYR A 37 2.86 -9.67 -19.13
N ASP A 38 4.17 -9.89 -18.96
CA ASP A 38 4.96 -9.24 -17.92
C ASP A 38 5.70 -8.03 -18.51
N HIS A 39 5.20 -6.85 -18.23
CA HIS A 39 5.79 -5.58 -18.68
C HIS A 39 7.16 -5.28 -18.07
N ALA A 40 7.55 -5.97 -17.00
CA ALA A 40 8.85 -5.78 -16.36
C ALA A 40 9.97 -6.59 -17.02
N LYS A 41 9.64 -7.58 -17.83
CA LYS A 41 10.62 -8.40 -18.55
C LYS A 41 10.90 -7.83 -19.94
N HIS A 42 12.17 -7.62 -20.22
CA HIS A 42 12.65 -7.10 -21.51
C HIS A 42 13.49 -8.14 -22.30
N ASP A 43 13.40 -9.42 -21.91
CA ASP A 43 14.20 -10.53 -22.46
C ASP A 43 13.55 -11.28 -23.64
N GLY A 44 12.51 -10.71 -24.25
CA GLY A 44 11.76 -11.33 -25.35
C GLY A 44 10.82 -12.46 -24.92
N LYS A 45 10.84 -12.90 -23.67
CA LYS A 45 9.94 -13.92 -23.10
C LYS A 45 8.95 -13.30 -22.13
N SER A 46 8.31 -12.23 -22.56
CA SER A 46 7.38 -11.45 -21.71
C SER A 46 6.04 -12.16 -21.46
N TYR A 47 5.72 -13.23 -22.21
CA TYR A 47 4.51 -14.02 -22.01
C TYR A 47 4.78 -15.25 -21.15
N PHE A 48 3.90 -15.50 -20.19
CA PHE A 48 3.95 -16.69 -19.34
C PHE A 48 2.55 -17.11 -18.92
N ASN A 49 2.41 -18.40 -18.57
CA ASN A 49 1.17 -18.93 -18.01
C ASN A 49 1.09 -18.61 -16.52
N GLY A 50 -0.05 -18.08 -16.06
CA GLY A 50 -0.16 -17.69 -14.65
C GLY A 50 -1.50 -17.10 -14.26
N HIS A 51 -1.54 -16.61 -13.03
CA HIS A 51 -2.67 -15.87 -12.48
C HIS A 51 -2.33 -14.39 -12.31
N ALA A 52 -3.33 -13.54 -12.55
CA ALA A 52 -3.27 -12.13 -12.23
C ALA A 52 -4.20 -11.84 -11.05
N PHE A 53 -3.74 -11.03 -10.11
CA PHE A 53 -4.53 -10.57 -8.97
C PHE A 53 -4.50 -9.05 -8.90
N VAL A 54 -5.57 -8.47 -8.39
CA VAL A 54 -5.59 -7.09 -7.90
C VAL A 54 -5.39 -7.15 -6.40
N SER A 55 -4.46 -6.37 -5.89
CA SER A 55 -4.15 -6.32 -4.46
C SER A 55 -4.35 -4.92 -3.90
N LEU A 56 -4.76 -4.87 -2.63
CA LEU A 56 -4.87 -3.65 -1.85
C LEU A 56 -3.96 -3.75 -0.62
N THR A 57 -3.15 -2.73 -0.39
CA THR A 57 -2.27 -2.60 0.78
C THR A 57 -2.55 -1.28 1.46
N MET A 58 -2.53 -1.25 2.78
CA MET A 58 -2.72 -0.05 3.59
C MET A 58 -1.40 0.37 4.24
N SER A 59 -1.04 1.65 4.14
CA SER A 59 0.03 2.24 4.94
C SER A 59 -0.53 2.76 6.24
N VAL A 60 -0.08 2.18 7.35
CA VAL A 60 -0.50 2.52 8.71
C VAL A 60 0.60 3.33 9.38
N PRO A 61 0.32 4.55 9.86
CA PRO A 61 1.27 5.30 10.67
C PRO A 61 1.42 4.66 12.04
N VAL A 62 2.65 4.43 12.48
CA VAL A 62 3.00 3.92 13.81
C VAL A 62 4.03 4.83 14.45
N LEU A 63 3.98 4.96 15.77
CA LEU A 63 5.02 5.65 16.51
C LEU A 63 6.24 4.75 16.62
N HIS A 64 7.38 5.28 16.22
CA HIS A 64 8.66 4.62 16.28
C HIS A 64 9.65 5.52 17.03
N GLU A 65 10.37 4.94 17.96
CA GLU A 65 11.41 5.64 18.71
C GLU A 65 12.77 5.31 18.09
N ASN A 66 13.46 6.33 17.62
CA ASN A 66 14.82 6.20 17.11
C ASN A 66 15.74 7.21 17.77
N ALA A 67 16.78 6.73 18.45
CA ALA A 67 17.76 7.55 19.16
C ALA A 67 17.11 8.59 20.13
N GLY A 68 16.09 8.16 20.88
CA GLY A 68 15.37 9.01 21.84
C GLY A 68 14.43 10.04 21.19
N LYS A 69 14.19 9.95 19.89
CA LYS A 69 13.22 10.81 19.18
C LYS A 69 12.05 9.98 18.66
N GLN A 70 10.85 10.40 19.00
CA GLN A 70 9.63 9.83 18.43
C GLN A 70 9.46 10.31 17.00
N GLN A 71 9.30 9.37 16.09
CA GLN A 71 9.06 9.59 14.65
C GLN A 71 7.86 8.78 14.20
N ILE A 72 7.13 9.31 13.21
CA ILE A 72 6.09 8.53 12.54
C ILE A 72 6.73 7.68 11.45
N ARG A 73 6.57 6.38 11.56
CA ARG A 73 6.92 5.40 10.53
C ARG A 73 5.64 4.84 9.93
N TYR A 74 5.66 4.58 8.63
CA TYR A 74 4.54 3.92 7.97
C TYR A 74 4.88 2.45 7.73
N ILE A 75 4.02 1.57 8.21
CA ILE A 75 4.11 0.14 7.92
C ILE A 75 3.09 -0.21 6.83
N ALA A 76 3.53 -0.96 5.85
CA ALA A 76 2.67 -1.43 4.77
C ALA A 76 2.00 -2.75 5.19
N VAL A 77 0.67 -2.71 5.34
CA VAL A 77 -0.15 -3.84 5.79
C VAL A 77 -1.00 -4.32 4.61
N PRO A 78 -0.82 -5.53 4.12
CA PRO A 78 -1.63 -6.06 3.05
C PRO A 78 -3.07 -6.31 3.51
N ILE A 79 -4.05 -5.96 2.67
CA ILE A 79 -5.48 -6.04 3.00
C ILE A 79 -6.15 -7.20 2.28
N GLY A 80 -5.94 -7.36 0.97
CA GLY A 80 -6.60 -8.41 0.22
C GLY A 80 -6.10 -8.58 -1.20
N TYR A 81 -6.43 -9.75 -1.76
CA TYR A 81 -6.22 -10.15 -3.14
C TYR A 81 -7.53 -10.60 -3.75
N VAL A 82 -7.80 -10.16 -4.99
CA VAL A 82 -8.89 -10.66 -5.83
C VAL A 82 -8.32 -11.15 -7.15
N MET A 83 -8.69 -12.36 -7.57
CA MET A 83 -8.20 -12.97 -8.80
C MET A 83 -8.89 -12.36 -10.02
N SER A 84 -8.10 -12.00 -11.02
CA SER A 84 -8.58 -11.67 -12.35
C SER A 84 -8.63 -12.95 -13.19
N ASN A 85 -9.84 -13.45 -13.42
CA ASN A 85 -10.08 -14.66 -14.20
C ASN A 85 -10.52 -14.35 -15.66
N GLY A 86 -10.44 -13.10 -16.07
CA GLY A 86 -10.85 -12.64 -17.40
C GLY A 86 -12.32 -12.22 -17.53
N GLU A 87 -13.18 -12.53 -16.56
CA GLU A 87 -14.60 -12.12 -16.57
C GLU A 87 -14.78 -10.64 -16.26
N ALA A 88 -13.98 -10.12 -15.32
CA ALA A 88 -13.99 -8.72 -14.94
C ALA A 88 -12.62 -8.06 -15.22
N SER A 89 -12.64 -6.79 -15.59
CA SER A 89 -11.41 -6.03 -15.76
C SER A 89 -10.70 -5.83 -14.42
N LYS A 90 -9.38 -5.67 -14.43
CA LYS A 90 -8.63 -5.33 -13.21
C LYS A 90 -9.11 -4.00 -12.58
N LEU A 91 -9.65 -3.09 -13.38
CA LEU A 91 -10.23 -1.83 -12.88
C LEU A 91 -11.55 -2.09 -12.15
N THR A 92 -12.40 -2.97 -12.69
CA THR A 92 -13.65 -3.38 -12.02
C THR A 92 -13.35 -4.07 -10.69
N LEU A 93 -12.39 -5.00 -10.66
CA LEU A 93 -11.95 -5.67 -9.43
C LEU A 93 -11.36 -4.68 -8.41
N ALA A 94 -10.65 -3.68 -8.89
CA ALA A 94 -10.13 -2.60 -8.07
C ALA A 94 -11.27 -1.78 -7.41
N CYS A 95 -12.33 -1.49 -8.17
CA CYS A 95 -13.51 -0.83 -7.64
C CYS A 95 -14.22 -1.70 -6.58
N GLN A 96 -14.34 -3.00 -6.82
CA GLN A 96 -14.94 -3.94 -5.84
C GLN A 96 -14.16 -3.96 -4.51
N LEU A 97 -12.84 -4.02 -4.55
CA LEU A 97 -12.01 -3.96 -3.34
C LEU A 97 -12.19 -2.64 -2.58
N LEU A 98 -12.39 -1.52 -3.27
CA LEU A 98 -12.70 -0.24 -2.63
C LEU A 98 -14.09 -0.28 -1.98
N ASP A 99 -15.09 -0.85 -2.66
CA ASP A 99 -16.45 -0.95 -2.13
C ASP A 99 -16.51 -1.82 -0.85
N GLU A 100 -15.63 -2.82 -0.71
CA GLU A 100 -15.53 -3.65 0.49
C GLU A 100 -14.85 -2.92 1.67
N VAL A 101 -13.84 -2.08 1.40
CA VAL A 101 -13.00 -1.47 2.43
C VAL A 101 -13.52 -0.10 2.87
N MET A 102 -14.03 0.71 1.96
CA MET A 102 -14.42 2.09 2.26
C MET A 102 -15.52 2.23 3.33
N PRO A 103 -16.54 1.35 3.42
CA PRO A 103 -17.52 1.41 4.50
C PRO A 103 -16.92 1.26 5.90
N ILE A 104 -15.82 0.49 6.03
CA ILE A 104 -15.11 0.30 7.30
C ILE A 104 -14.38 1.60 7.72
N LEU A 105 -14.06 2.44 6.76
CA LEU A 105 -13.25 3.65 6.89
C LEU A 105 -14.06 4.95 6.77
N GLU A 106 -15.37 4.88 6.86
CA GLU A 106 -16.28 6.03 6.66
C GLU A 106 -15.85 7.28 7.44
N LYS A 107 -15.35 7.09 8.67
CA LYS A 107 -14.90 8.19 9.57
C LYS A 107 -13.44 8.59 9.40
N ARG A 108 -12.75 8.10 8.37
CA ARG A 108 -11.31 8.33 8.16
C ARG A 108 -11.08 9.00 6.83
N GLN A 109 -10.12 9.91 6.78
CA GLN A 109 -9.59 10.42 5.52
C GLN A 109 -8.71 9.35 4.89
N VAL A 110 -8.98 9.04 3.64
CA VAL A 110 -8.28 8.01 2.87
C VAL A 110 -7.62 8.63 1.65
N ILE A 111 -6.39 8.25 1.37
CA ILE A 111 -5.67 8.64 0.17
C ILE A 111 -5.36 7.37 -0.62
N LEU A 112 -5.93 7.24 -1.80
CA LEU A 112 -5.67 6.13 -2.70
C LEU A 112 -4.48 6.48 -3.62
N LEU A 113 -3.51 5.58 -3.66
CA LEU A 113 -2.26 5.74 -4.39
C LEU A 113 -2.12 4.61 -5.41
N PHE A 114 -1.82 4.92 -6.66
CA PHE A 114 -1.61 3.92 -7.71
C PHE A 114 -0.72 4.44 -8.85
N ASP A 115 -0.26 3.52 -9.66
CA ASP A 115 0.58 3.81 -10.82
C ASP A 115 -0.23 4.28 -12.04
N SER A 116 0.47 4.55 -13.12
CA SER A 116 -0.12 5.06 -14.36
C SER A 116 -1.06 4.06 -15.05
N TRP A 117 -0.96 2.76 -14.76
CA TRP A 117 -1.83 1.76 -15.34
C TRP A 117 -3.26 1.89 -14.82
N TYR A 118 -3.39 2.18 -13.51
CA TYR A 118 -4.68 2.39 -12.84
C TYR A 118 -5.23 3.80 -13.00
N ALA A 119 -4.46 4.76 -13.53
CA ALA A 119 -4.89 6.14 -13.73
C ALA A 119 -5.89 6.27 -14.90
N LYS A 120 -7.02 5.60 -14.78
CA LYS A 120 -8.13 5.56 -15.75
C LYS A 120 -9.38 6.19 -15.17
N ARG A 121 -10.17 6.80 -16.06
CA ARG A 121 -11.43 7.48 -15.69
C ARG A 121 -12.38 6.58 -14.90
N GLU A 122 -12.46 5.30 -15.24
CA GLU A 122 -13.32 4.32 -14.58
C GLU A 122 -13.03 4.25 -13.08
N LEU A 123 -11.79 3.93 -12.70
CA LEU A 123 -11.39 3.84 -11.30
C LEU A 123 -11.46 5.20 -10.59
N LEU A 124 -11.01 6.27 -11.24
CA LEU A 124 -11.03 7.61 -10.66
C LEU A 124 -12.45 8.10 -10.38
N ALA A 125 -13.38 7.92 -11.34
CA ALA A 125 -14.76 8.29 -11.16
C ALA A 125 -15.44 7.47 -10.05
N HIS A 126 -15.08 6.19 -9.92
CA HIS A 126 -15.57 5.31 -8.86
C HIS A 126 -15.02 5.73 -7.49
N ALA A 127 -13.71 5.85 -7.36
CA ALA A 127 -13.04 6.22 -6.12
C ALA A 127 -13.53 7.58 -5.57
N LEU A 128 -13.68 8.57 -6.44
CA LEU A 128 -14.10 9.91 -6.07
C LEU A 128 -15.60 10.06 -5.76
N ARG A 129 -16.39 8.98 -5.77
CA ARG A 129 -17.73 8.94 -5.17
C ARG A 129 -17.70 8.94 -3.64
N TYR A 130 -16.63 8.45 -3.05
CA TYR A 130 -16.42 8.47 -1.60
C TYR A 130 -15.94 9.85 -1.16
N PRO A 131 -16.69 10.58 -0.31
CA PRO A 131 -16.34 11.96 0.08
C PRO A 131 -15.08 12.05 0.92
N ASN A 132 -14.73 10.97 1.60
CA ASN A 132 -13.55 10.86 2.46
C ASN A 132 -12.32 10.29 1.73
N LEU A 133 -12.40 10.03 0.40
CA LEU A 133 -11.32 9.46 -0.37
C LEU A 133 -10.74 10.48 -1.34
N ASN A 134 -9.44 10.68 -1.25
CA ASN A 134 -8.62 11.44 -2.18
C ASN A 134 -7.70 10.51 -2.97
N VAL A 135 -7.17 11.02 -4.08
CA VAL A 135 -6.31 10.26 -4.99
C VAL A 135 -5.01 10.99 -5.21
N ILE A 136 -3.90 10.24 -5.19
CA ILE A 136 -2.62 10.68 -5.76
C ILE A 136 -2.13 9.57 -6.69
N CYS A 137 -1.91 9.88 -7.95
CA CYS A 137 -1.50 8.87 -8.92
C CYS A 137 -0.40 9.36 -9.85
N ASN A 138 0.45 8.44 -10.28
CA ASN A 138 1.27 8.65 -11.47
C ASN A 138 0.36 8.58 -12.69
N ALA A 139 0.66 9.33 -13.73
CA ALA A 139 -0.08 9.34 -14.98
C ALA A 139 0.86 9.14 -16.17
N ARG A 140 0.29 8.75 -17.30
CA ARG A 140 1.06 8.62 -18.55
C ARG A 140 1.47 9.98 -19.07
N HIS A 141 2.61 10.05 -19.73
CA HIS A 141 3.15 11.28 -20.30
C HIS A 141 2.20 11.95 -21.31
N ASP A 142 1.40 11.14 -22.01
CA ASP A 142 0.45 11.59 -23.03
C ASP A 142 -0.91 12.02 -22.46
N THR A 143 -1.08 12.02 -21.13
CA THR A 143 -2.34 12.40 -20.48
C THR A 143 -2.60 13.89 -20.73
N ALA A 144 -3.74 14.19 -21.39
CA ALA A 144 -4.10 15.54 -21.73
C ALA A 144 -4.42 16.39 -20.50
N MET A 145 -3.72 17.50 -20.35
CA MET A 145 -3.91 18.53 -19.33
C MET A 145 -4.40 19.82 -19.96
N PHE A 146 -5.17 20.60 -19.22
CA PHE A 146 -5.73 21.84 -19.69
C PHE A 146 -5.65 22.90 -18.59
N GLU A 147 -5.41 24.14 -18.99
CA GLU A 147 -5.53 25.29 -18.09
C GLU A 147 -6.95 25.42 -17.54
N LEU A 148 -7.06 26.06 -16.39
CA LEU A 148 -8.35 26.48 -15.87
C LEU A 148 -8.91 27.57 -16.76
N LEU A 149 -10.21 27.52 -17.02
CA LEU A 149 -10.90 28.60 -17.74
C LEU A 149 -10.98 29.84 -16.84
N GLY A 150 -10.52 30.93 -17.36
CA GLY A 150 -10.84 32.26 -16.79
C GLY A 150 -12.34 32.57 -16.92
N PRO A 151 -12.81 33.63 -16.24
CA PRO A 151 -14.20 34.07 -16.38
C PRO A 151 -14.53 34.34 -17.83
N THR A 152 -15.52 33.63 -18.37
CA THR A 152 -16.00 33.80 -19.76
C THR A 152 -17.02 34.95 -19.80
N ALA A 153 -16.60 36.13 -20.12
CA ALA A 153 -17.52 37.22 -20.39
C ALA A 153 -18.08 37.11 -21.82
N GLY A 154 -19.40 36.96 -21.95
CA GLY A 154 -20.17 37.39 -23.12
C GLY A 154 -20.02 36.66 -24.46
N ARG A 155 -19.41 35.44 -24.50
CA ARG A 155 -19.31 34.65 -25.74
C ARG A 155 -20.62 33.89 -26.03
N ARG A 156 -21.19 34.09 -27.25
CA ARG A 156 -22.32 33.27 -27.74
C ARG A 156 -21.88 31.82 -27.95
N GLY A 157 -22.71 30.88 -27.58
CA GLY A 157 -22.50 29.43 -27.74
C GLY A 157 -22.24 28.69 -26.44
N ARG A 158 -22.07 27.33 -26.51
CA ARG A 158 -21.78 26.50 -25.35
C ARG A 158 -20.40 26.88 -24.77
N PRO A 159 -20.33 27.22 -23.48
CA PRO A 159 -19.04 27.52 -22.85
C PRO A 159 -18.02 26.40 -23.07
N PRO A 160 -16.76 26.71 -23.37
CA PRO A 160 -15.73 25.69 -23.46
C PRO A 160 -15.56 24.99 -22.10
N LYS A 161 -15.38 23.68 -22.13
CA LYS A 161 -15.21 22.88 -20.91
C LYS A 161 -13.76 22.93 -20.39
N TYR A 162 -12.79 23.14 -21.25
CA TYR A 162 -11.36 23.13 -20.98
C TYR A 162 -10.70 24.37 -21.56
N GLY A 163 -9.67 24.87 -20.86
CA GLY A 163 -8.79 25.92 -21.34
C GLY A 163 -7.79 25.45 -22.39
N LYS A 164 -6.70 26.20 -22.56
CA LYS A 164 -5.58 25.81 -23.44
C LYS A 164 -5.02 24.46 -23.01
N ARG A 165 -4.70 23.61 -23.98
CA ARG A 165 -3.97 22.35 -23.71
C ARG A 165 -2.55 22.68 -23.24
N LEU A 166 -2.13 22.03 -22.17
CA LEU A 166 -0.79 22.10 -21.62
C LEU A 166 0.00 20.86 -22.02
N MET A 167 1.21 21.08 -22.51
CA MET A 167 2.15 20.00 -22.81
C MET A 167 3.08 19.80 -21.61
N LEU A 168 3.52 18.55 -21.40
CA LEU A 168 4.34 18.19 -20.25
C LEU A 168 5.71 18.89 -20.28
N ASP A 169 6.34 18.92 -21.44
CA ASP A 169 7.60 19.57 -21.72
C ASP A 169 7.51 21.09 -21.52
N GLU A 170 6.43 21.75 -21.99
CA GLU A 170 6.21 23.18 -21.73
C GLU A 170 6.18 23.49 -20.22
N ILE A 171 5.57 22.61 -19.42
CA ILE A 171 5.53 22.78 -17.95
C ILE A 171 6.92 22.52 -17.35
N ALA A 172 7.62 21.53 -17.87
CA ALA A 172 8.94 21.16 -17.37
C ALA A 172 10.03 22.17 -17.73
N ASP A 173 9.93 22.80 -18.90
CA ASP A 173 10.89 23.80 -19.37
C ASP A 173 10.67 25.18 -18.76
N ASP A 174 9.49 25.47 -18.24
CA ASP A 174 9.20 26.72 -17.55
C ASP A 174 9.74 26.71 -16.11
N LEU A 175 10.96 27.23 -15.93
CA LEU A 175 11.65 27.33 -14.64
C LEU A 175 10.83 28.06 -13.56
N LYS A 176 9.89 28.94 -13.94
CA LYS A 176 9.02 29.66 -13.00
C LYS A 176 8.03 28.72 -12.31
N ASN A 177 7.74 27.57 -12.91
CA ASN A 177 6.87 26.54 -12.34
C ASN A 177 7.59 25.57 -11.40
N TYR A 178 8.91 25.57 -11.35
CA TYR A 178 9.65 24.75 -10.42
C TYR A 178 9.46 25.29 -9.00
N LEU A 179 8.83 24.47 -8.14
CA LEU A 179 8.56 24.83 -6.76
C LEU A 179 9.78 24.64 -5.89
N CYS A 180 10.38 23.49 -6.00
CA CYS A 180 11.54 23.10 -5.19
C CYS A 180 12.18 21.83 -5.74
N ARG A 181 13.29 21.49 -5.13
CA ARG A 181 13.95 20.21 -5.31
C ARG A 181 13.44 19.24 -4.26
N MET A 182 13.07 18.05 -4.70
CA MET A 182 12.73 16.93 -3.83
C MET A 182 13.69 15.78 -4.12
N ASP A 183 14.60 15.50 -3.19
CA ASP A 183 15.75 14.62 -3.40
C ASP A 183 16.53 15.02 -4.67
N ASP A 184 16.58 14.13 -5.67
CA ASP A 184 17.26 14.34 -6.95
C ASP A 184 16.33 14.85 -8.06
N TYR A 185 15.10 15.26 -7.73
CA TYR A 185 14.12 15.73 -8.70
C TYR A 185 13.82 17.22 -8.54
N PHE A 186 13.70 17.92 -9.66
CA PHE A 186 13.02 19.21 -9.70
C PHE A 186 11.52 18.96 -9.83
N VAL A 187 10.72 19.78 -9.17
CA VAL A 187 9.27 19.63 -9.12
C VAL A 187 8.60 20.91 -9.58
N ALA A 188 7.81 20.82 -10.63
CA ALA A 188 6.87 21.86 -11.07
C ALA A 188 5.46 21.49 -10.64
N HIS A 189 4.62 22.49 -10.33
CA HIS A 189 3.24 22.30 -9.89
C HIS A 189 2.31 23.26 -10.58
N ARG A 190 1.15 22.76 -11.03
CA ARG A 190 0.03 23.58 -11.55
C ARG A 190 -1.31 22.98 -11.17
N LEU A 191 -2.32 23.84 -11.05
CA LEU A 191 -3.71 23.44 -11.04
C LEU A 191 -4.18 23.27 -12.49
N VAL A 192 -4.76 22.12 -12.79
CA VAL A 192 -5.18 21.76 -14.15
C VAL A 192 -6.55 21.08 -14.15
N LYS A 193 -7.17 21.05 -15.32
CA LYS A 193 -8.25 20.11 -15.64
C LYS A 193 -7.72 19.00 -16.53
N THR A 194 -8.24 17.78 -16.36
CA THR A 194 -7.92 16.64 -17.21
C THR A 194 -9.13 15.74 -17.40
N ARG A 195 -9.24 15.11 -18.57
CA ARG A 195 -10.40 14.27 -18.92
C ARG A 195 -10.59 13.08 -17.99
N ILE A 196 -9.52 12.56 -17.41
CA ILE A 196 -9.59 11.39 -16.53
C ILE A 196 -10.25 11.71 -15.17
N PHE A 197 -10.21 12.96 -14.71
CA PHE A 197 -10.85 13.42 -13.48
C PHE A 197 -12.20 14.12 -13.71
N GLY A 198 -12.72 14.11 -14.94
CA GLY A 198 -13.99 14.74 -15.29
C GLY A 198 -13.94 16.25 -15.16
N ASP A 199 -14.84 16.83 -14.36
CA ASP A 199 -14.94 18.28 -14.18
C ASP A 199 -14.11 18.82 -13.02
N ARG A 200 -13.45 17.93 -12.27
CA ARG A 200 -12.64 18.31 -11.11
C ARG A 200 -11.36 19.01 -11.54
N THR A 201 -11.01 20.05 -10.80
CA THR A 201 -9.67 20.64 -10.82
C THR A 201 -8.75 19.78 -9.96
N VAL A 202 -7.56 19.50 -10.44
CA VAL A 202 -6.56 18.69 -9.75
C VAL A 202 -5.20 19.35 -9.75
N HIS A 203 -4.39 19.00 -8.78
CA HIS A 203 -2.98 19.41 -8.73
C HIS A 203 -2.17 18.49 -9.64
N ALA A 204 -1.52 19.06 -10.65
CA ALA A 204 -0.55 18.36 -11.49
C ALA A 204 0.86 18.67 -11.00
N TYR A 205 1.67 17.61 -10.90
CA TYR A 205 3.08 17.69 -10.57
C TYR A 205 3.89 17.07 -11.69
N VAL A 206 4.85 17.83 -12.20
CA VAL A 206 5.84 17.33 -13.15
C VAL A 206 7.17 17.24 -12.41
N THR A 207 7.75 16.05 -12.37
CA THR A 207 9.06 15.85 -11.79
C THR A 207 10.07 15.61 -12.88
N LEU A 208 11.19 16.31 -12.83
CA LEU A 208 12.33 16.17 -13.73
C LEU A 208 13.51 15.56 -12.95
N SER A 209 13.98 14.40 -13.39
CA SER A 209 15.19 13.78 -12.83
C SER A 209 16.46 14.45 -13.35
N LYS A 210 17.60 14.21 -12.68
CA LYS A 210 18.93 14.62 -13.18
C LYS A 210 19.26 14.02 -14.55
N SER A 211 18.71 12.85 -14.87
CA SER A 211 18.89 12.19 -16.17
C SER A 211 17.97 12.74 -17.29
N GLY A 212 17.19 13.78 -17.02
CA GLY A 212 16.27 14.37 -17.99
C GLY A 212 14.94 13.64 -18.17
N SER A 213 14.62 12.64 -17.33
CA SER A 213 13.34 11.94 -17.45
C SER A 213 12.24 12.64 -16.67
N TYR A 214 11.06 12.77 -17.30
CA TYR A 214 9.88 13.39 -16.73
C TYR A 214 8.92 12.33 -16.18
N ARG A 215 8.24 12.68 -15.06
CA ARG A 215 7.08 11.93 -14.58
C ARG A 215 5.96 12.90 -14.26
N LEU A 216 4.72 12.49 -14.57
CA LEU A 216 3.52 13.25 -14.31
C LEU A 216 2.72 12.61 -13.18
N PHE A 217 2.30 13.42 -12.21
CA PHE A 217 1.45 12.99 -11.12
C PHE A 217 0.24 13.91 -11.01
N PHE A 218 -0.90 13.34 -10.60
CA PHE A 218 -2.08 14.09 -10.24
C PHE A 218 -2.45 13.84 -8.78
N SER A 219 -2.96 14.87 -8.13
CA SER A 219 -3.48 14.79 -6.76
C SER A 219 -4.79 15.56 -6.65
N THR A 220 -5.78 14.95 -6.00
CA THR A 220 -7.00 15.63 -5.55
C THR A 220 -6.85 16.22 -4.15
N VAL A 221 -5.77 15.88 -3.46
CA VAL A 221 -5.47 16.40 -2.12
C VAL A 221 -4.98 17.84 -2.23
N ASP A 222 -5.59 18.74 -1.47
CA ASP A 222 -5.03 20.07 -1.26
C ASP A 222 -3.72 19.94 -0.47
N PRO A 223 -2.57 20.37 -1.05
CA PRO A 223 -1.28 20.30 -0.38
C PRO A 223 -1.26 21.04 0.96
N MET A 224 -2.04 22.12 1.09
CA MET A 224 -2.11 22.93 2.30
C MET A 224 -2.85 22.18 3.41
N ALA A 225 -4.01 21.59 3.11
CA ALA A 225 -4.76 20.77 4.07
C ALA A 225 -3.95 19.57 4.54
N LEU A 226 -3.23 18.93 3.61
CA LEU A 226 -2.36 17.80 3.92
C LEU A 226 -1.17 18.21 4.80
N HIS A 227 -0.54 19.35 4.50
CA HIS A 227 0.55 19.88 5.32
C HIS A 227 0.11 20.14 6.75
N MET A 228 -1.03 20.77 6.94
CA MET A 228 -1.58 21.04 8.27
C MET A 228 -1.82 19.73 9.05
N SER A 229 -2.32 18.71 8.40
CA SER A 229 -2.52 17.39 9.01
C SER A 229 -1.21 16.73 9.45
N ILE A 230 -0.17 16.77 8.62
CA ILE A 230 1.14 16.18 8.91
C ILE A 230 1.90 17.00 9.93
N ALA A 231 1.89 18.33 9.83
CA ALA A 231 2.57 19.22 10.76
C ALA A 231 2.05 19.10 12.19
N TRP A 232 0.76 18.79 12.35
CA TRP A 232 0.17 18.51 13.67
C TRP A 232 0.75 17.24 14.30
N GLN A 233 1.13 16.27 13.48
CA GLN A 233 1.66 14.97 13.93
C GLN A 233 3.17 15.01 14.23
N GLU A 234 3.94 15.74 13.42
CA GLU A 234 5.42 15.75 13.47
C GLU A 234 6.02 16.79 14.42
N ASN A 235 5.23 17.50 15.22
CA ASN A 235 5.69 18.47 16.23
C ASN A 235 6.39 19.74 15.73
N LYS A 236 5.68 20.87 15.76
CA LYS A 236 6.15 22.27 15.91
C LYS A 236 7.15 22.88 14.93
N THR A 237 8.10 22.13 14.37
CA THR A 237 9.18 22.70 13.55
C THR A 237 8.73 23.09 12.13
N LEU A 238 7.61 22.55 11.67
CA LEU A 238 7.12 22.77 10.29
C LEU A 238 6.27 24.06 10.12
N ARG A 239 5.97 24.78 11.19
CA ARG A 239 5.17 26.03 11.10
C ARG A 239 5.83 27.11 10.22
N ASN A 240 7.14 27.04 10.01
CA ASN A 240 7.92 27.98 9.20
C ASN A 240 8.27 27.45 7.81
N THR A 241 7.68 26.35 7.38
CA THR A 241 7.95 25.79 6.05
C THR A 241 7.33 26.67 4.97
N SER A 242 8.12 27.08 3.97
CA SER A 242 7.63 27.91 2.88
C SER A 242 6.52 27.20 2.11
N SER A 243 5.58 27.95 1.54
CA SER A 243 4.48 27.43 0.72
C SER A 243 4.96 26.51 -0.43
N LYS A 244 6.14 26.78 -0.96
CA LYS A 244 6.78 25.95 -2.00
C LYS A 244 7.07 24.52 -1.52
N HIS A 245 7.54 24.36 -0.29
CA HIS A 245 7.80 23.05 0.29
C HIS A 245 6.50 22.31 0.65
N MET A 246 5.45 23.02 1.02
CA MET A 246 4.15 22.41 1.29
C MET A 246 3.55 21.75 0.05
N ALA A 247 3.68 22.39 -1.10
CA ALA A 247 3.12 21.89 -2.36
C ALA A 247 3.61 20.49 -2.75
N ILE A 248 4.78 20.04 -2.28
CA ILE A 248 5.34 18.72 -2.61
C ILE A 248 4.87 17.57 -1.70
N TYR A 249 4.11 17.84 -0.63
CA TYR A 249 3.66 16.80 0.29
C TYR A 249 2.92 15.65 -0.37
N PRO A 250 2.04 15.85 -1.36
CA PRO A 250 1.41 14.73 -2.08
C PRO A 250 2.43 13.78 -2.71
N LEU A 251 3.55 14.30 -3.24
CA LEU A 251 4.61 13.46 -3.79
C LEU A 251 5.39 12.69 -2.72
N LYS A 252 5.58 13.29 -1.53
CA LYS A 252 6.18 12.59 -0.39
C LYS A 252 5.30 11.41 0.04
N LEU A 253 3.98 11.60 0.10
CA LEU A 253 3.06 10.50 0.35
C LEU A 253 3.09 9.44 -0.75
N TYR A 254 3.20 9.87 -2.00
CA TYR A 254 3.28 8.91 -3.11
C TYR A 254 4.49 7.96 -2.98
N LYS A 255 5.58 8.37 -2.33
CA LYS A 255 6.72 7.49 -2.07
C LYS A 255 6.37 6.28 -1.20
N LEU A 256 5.37 6.41 -0.32
CA LEU A 256 4.91 5.29 0.50
C LEU A 256 4.42 4.11 -0.38
N ARG A 257 4.07 4.35 -1.66
CA ARG A 257 3.68 3.30 -2.61
C ARG A 257 4.69 2.15 -2.68
N TRP A 258 5.96 2.43 -2.48
CA TRP A 258 6.99 1.38 -2.47
C TRP A 258 6.71 0.24 -1.48
N GLY A 259 5.95 0.52 -0.42
CA GLY A 259 5.57 -0.48 0.58
C GLY A 259 4.77 -1.66 0.02
N ILE A 260 4.01 -1.50 -1.08
CA ILE A 260 3.30 -2.63 -1.70
C ILE A 260 4.28 -3.59 -2.41
N GLU A 261 5.31 -3.04 -3.05
CA GLU A 261 6.34 -3.84 -3.72
C GLU A 261 7.13 -4.65 -2.70
N THR A 262 7.46 -4.04 -1.56
CA THR A 262 8.10 -4.72 -0.43
C THR A 262 7.21 -5.83 0.13
N ASN A 263 5.92 -5.57 0.36
CA ASN A 263 4.96 -6.60 0.81
C ASN A 263 4.90 -7.78 -0.15
N TYR A 264 4.80 -7.50 -1.44
CA TYR A 264 4.75 -8.53 -2.46
C TYR A 264 6.04 -9.36 -2.51
N TYR A 265 7.19 -8.69 -2.44
CA TYR A 265 8.48 -9.34 -2.37
C TYR A 265 8.57 -10.26 -1.14
N GLU A 266 8.25 -9.76 0.05
CA GLU A 266 8.26 -10.54 1.30
C GLU A 266 7.36 -11.77 1.20
N GLN A 267 6.13 -11.60 0.72
CA GLN A 267 5.17 -12.69 0.59
C GLN A 267 5.63 -13.75 -0.43
N LYS A 268 6.20 -13.31 -1.55
CA LYS A 268 6.72 -14.22 -2.58
C LYS A 268 7.93 -15.01 -2.08
N MET A 269 8.86 -14.36 -1.39
CA MET A 269 10.11 -14.98 -0.96
C MET A 269 9.99 -15.81 0.32
N PHE A 270 9.14 -15.39 1.25
CA PHE A 270 9.14 -15.96 2.59
C PHE A 270 7.79 -16.56 3.02
N TRP A 271 6.71 -16.27 2.29
CA TRP A 271 5.35 -16.72 2.63
C TRP A 271 4.74 -17.62 1.57
N GLU A 272 5.57 -18.10 0.65
CA GLU A 272 5.19 -19.00 -0.42
C GLU A 272 4.01 -18.51 -1.29
N LEU A 273 3.85 -17.17 -1.41
CA LEU A 273 2.86 -16.59 -2.29
C LEU A 273 3.12 -17.10 -3.73
N GLY A 274 2.21 -17.89 -4.26
CA GLY A 274 2.38 -18.49 -5.59
C GLY A 274 2.76 -19.98 -5.55
N SER A 275 3.14 -20.55 -4.42
CA SER A 275 3.46 -21.99 -4.31
C SER A 275 2.22 -22.88 -4.11
N TYR A 276 1.02 -22.29 -4.08
CA TYR A 276 -0.23 -23.02 -3.88
C TYR A 276 -0.48 -24.09 -4.95
N LYS A 277 -1.10 -25.20 -4.51
CA LYS A 277 -1.48 -26.33 -5.36
C LYS A 277 -3.00 -26.51 -5.47
N VAL A 278 -3.78 -25.74 -4.71
CA VAL A 278 -5.25 -25.68 -4.84
C VAL A 278 -5.64 -25.13 -6.19
N ARG A 279 -6.73 -25.64 -6.78
CA ARG A 279 -7.04 -25.40 -8.20
C ARG A 279 -8.25 -24.53 -8.45
N THR A 280 -9.25 -24.56 -7.55
CA THR A 280 -10.46 -23.73 -7.74
C THR A 280 -10.18 -22.28 -7.39
N LYS A 281 -10.83 -21.35 -8.10
CA LYS A 281 -10.71 -19.90 -7.86
C LYS A 281 -10.91 -19.57 -6.37
N THR A 282 -12.00 -20.06 -5.77
CA THR A 282 -12.33 -19.81 -4.37
C THR A 282 -11.24 -20.30 -3.42
N ALA A 283 -10.72 -21.50 -3.62
CA ALA A 283 -9.66 -22.04 -2.77
C ALA A 283 -8.34 -21.26 -2.92
N ILE A 284 -8.03 -20.80 -4.14
CA ILE A 284 -6.85 -19.97 -4.41
C ILE A 284 -6.98 -18.63 -3.68
N GLU A 285 -8.11 -17.93 -3.85
CA GLU A 285 -8.36 -16.65 -3.20
C GLU A 285 -8.36 -16.76 -1.67
N HIS A 286 -8.99 -17.80 -1.10
CA HIS A 286 -8.99 -18.03 0.34
C HIS A 286 -7.58 -18.27 0.88
N LEU A 287 -6.79 -19.11 0.21
CA LEU A 287 -5.43 -19.39 0.65
C LEU A 287 -4.52 -18.16 0.58
N LEU A 288 -4.60 -17.40 -0.51
CA LEU A 288 -3.83 -16.17 -0.65
C LEU A 288 -4.24 -15.11 0.39
N ASN A 289 -5.53 -14.95 0.64
CA ASN A 289 -6.02 -14.01 1.65
C ASN A 289 -5.71 -14.46 3.07
N LEU A 290 -5.66 -15.77 3.37
CA LEU A 290 -5.21 -16.28 4.64
C LEU A 290 -3.71 -16.02 4.85
N THR A 291 -2.87 -16.29 3.85
CA THR A 291 -1.45 -15.95 3.86
C THR A 291 -1.25 -14.44 4.07
N ASN A 292 -2.06 -13.64 3.39
CA ASN A 292 -2.07 -12.19 3.49
C ASN A 292 -2.41 -11.72 4.92
N ALA A 293 -3.43 -12.31 5.53
CA ALA A 293 -3.82 -12.02 6.91
C ALA A 293 -2.72 -12.40 7.91
N GLY A 294 -2.08 -13.56 7.73
CA GLY A 294 -0.93 -13.96 8.54
C GLY A 294 0.24 -12.98 8.44
N HIS A 295 0.59 -12.56 7.22
CA HIS A 295 1.65 -11.57 7.01
C HIS A 295 1.29 -10.20 7.64
N ALA A 296 0.03 -9.75 7.48
CA ALA A 296 -0.47 -8.54 8.11
C ALA A 296 -0.36 -8.59 9.63
N LEU A 297 -0.75 -9.71 10.24
CA LEU A 297 -0.63 -9.93 11.70
C LEU A 297 0.81 -9.80 12.16
N MET A 298 1.78 -10.42 11.49
CA MET A 298 3.19 -10.33 11.87
C MET A 298 3.74 -8.91 11.80
N LYS A 299 3.19 -8.06 10.94
CA LYS A 299 3.56 -6.64 10.87
C LYS A 299 2.92 -5.79 11.98
N ILE A 300 1.74 -6.19 12.43
CA ILE A 300 0.91 -5.41 13.37
C ILE A 300 1.21 -5.78 14.83
N LEU A 301 1.35 -7.07 15.13
CA LEU A 301 1.51 -7.59 16.48
C LEU A 301 2.61 -6.91 17.32
N PRO A 302 3.79 -6.56 16.77
CA PRO A 302 4.83 -5.88 17.54
C PRO A 302 4.42 -4.49 18.06
N TYR A 303 3.40 -3.89 17.49
CA TYR A 303 2.87 -2.58 17.89
C TYR A 303 1.66 -2.69 18.81
N GLU A 304 1.01 -3.85 18.86
CA GLU A 304 -0.17 -4.11 19.69
C GLU A 304 0.16 -4.84 20.99
N ASP A 305 1.18 -5.72 20.98
CA ASP A 305 1.62 -6.46 22.15
C ASP A 305 3.04 -6.03 22.56
N GLU A 306 3.17 -5.47 23.76
CA GLU A 306 4.46 -5.01 24.29
C GLU A 306 5.48 -6.12 24.42
N LYS A 307 5.05 -7.38 24.66
CA LYS A 307 5.94 -8.55 24.69
C LYS A 307 6.64 -8.81 23.35
N LEU A 308 6.05 -8.31 22.27
CA LEU A 308 6.59 -8.45 20.92
C LEU A 308 7.28 -7.16 20.42
N SER A 309 7.41 -6.14 21.26
CA SER A 309 7.98 -4.83 20.90
C SER A 309 9.40 -4.92 20.34
N ALA A 310 10.20 -5.90 20.78
CA ALA A 310 11.54 -6.19 20.24
C ALA A 310 11.56 -6.54 18.74
N TYR A 311 10.39 -6.84 18.16
CA TYR A 311 10.24 -7.16 16.73
C TYR A 311 9.78 -5.97 15.88
N ARG A 312 9.59 -4.76 16.46
CA ARG A 312 9.15 -3.55 15.71
C ARG A 312 10.09 -3.17 14.56
N ASP A 313 11.40 -3.44 14.75
CA ASP A 313 12.43 -3.14 13.76
C ASP A 313 12.94 -4.39 13.01
N LYS A 314 12.33 -5.53 13.26
CA LYS A 314 12.67 -6.78 12.61
C LYS A 314 11.70 -7.10 11.46
N SER A 315 12.12 -8.02 10.60
CA SER A 315 11.28 -8.48 9.51
C SER A 315 10.10 -9.31 10.03
N PRO A 316 8.94 -9.29 9.35
CA PRO A 316 7.80 -10.14 9.72
C PRO A 316 8.12 -11.64 9.77
N GLN A 317 9.11 -12.05 8.98
CA GLN A 317 9.59 -13.44 8.91
C GLN A 317 10.30 -13.87 10.19
N GLU A 318 11.05 -12.96 10.84
CA GLU A 318 11.73 -13.25 12.10
C GLU A 318 10.71 -13.51 13.23
N LEU A 319 9.68 -12.66 13.32
CA LEU A 319 8.60 -12.89 14.29
C LEU A 319 7.85 -14.20 14.01
N ARG A 320 7.49 -14.46 12.72
CA ARG A 320 6.85 -15.71 12.33
C ARG A 320 7.69 -16.92 12.73
N HIS A 321 9.00 -16.86 12.49
CA HIS A 321 9.91 -17.95 12.85
C HIS A 321 9.97 -18.17 14.36
N ALA A 322 10.10 -17.10 15.15
CA ALA A 322 10.12 -17.17 16.61
C ALA A 322 8.82 -17.77 17.17
N LEU A 323 7.66 -17.29 16.71
CA LEU A 323 6.37 -17.83 17.11
C LEU A 323 6.19 -19.28 16.68
N SER A 324 6.63 -19.66 15.49
CA SER A 324 6.58 -21.05 15.02
C SER A 324 7.43 -21.95 15.90
N GLN A 325 8.64 -21.54 16.27
CA GLN A 325 9.49 -22.32 17.19
C GLN A 325 8.84 -22.47 18.56
N GLN A 326 8.24 -21.41 19.08
CA GLN A 326 7.54 -21.47 20.38
C GLN A 326 6.35 -22.44 20.32
N ILE A 327 5.50 -22.34 19.30
CA ILE A 327 4.36 -23.26 19.12
C ILE A 327 4.83 -24.72 19.00
N HIS A 328 5.89 -24.96 18.21
CA HIS A 328 6.44 -26.33 18.10
C HIS A 328 6.92 -26.88 19.44
N LYS A 329 7.63 -26.07 20.24
CA LYS A 329 8.04 -26.47 21.60
C LYS A 329 6.82 -26.79 22.45
N GLU A 330 5.85 -25.91 22.53
CA GLU A 330 4.64 -26.07 23.34
C GLU A 330 3.86 -27.35 22.95
N VAL A 331 3.59 -27.53 21.64
CA VAL A 331 2.87 -28.70 21.12
C VAL A 331 3.66 -29.97 21.34
N PHE A 332 4.98 -29.98 21.11
CA PHE A 332 5.83 -31.12 21.31
C PHE A 332 5.85 -31.53 22.77
N PHE A 333 6.10 -30.60 23.69
CA PHE A 333 6.17 -30.89 25.11
C PHE A 333 4.81 -31.25 25.70
N ALA A 334 3.71 -30.60 25.30
CA ALA A 334 2.37 -30.97 25.71
C ALA A 334 2.04 -32.43 25.29
N THR A 335 2.40 -32.81 24.07
CA THR A 335 2.20 -34.15 23.56
C THR A 335 3.08 -35.16 24.30
N LEU A 336 4.34 -34.84 24.56
CA LEU A 336 5.28 -35.67 25.29
C LEU A 336 4.80 -35.91 26.74
N VAL A 337 4.40 -34.85 27.44
CA VAL A 337 3.87 -34.92 28.81
C VAL A 337 2.59 -35.73 28.85
N SER A 338 1.64 -35.54 27.93
CA SER A 338 0.41 -36.34 27.85
C SER A 338 0.68 -37.81 27.63
N LYS A 339 1.60 -38.16 26.71
CA LYS A 339 2.01 -39.57 26.49
C LYS A 339 2.76 -40.17 27.69
N ALA A 340 3.64 -39.39 28.34
CA ALA A 340 4.34 -39.82 29.54
C ALA A 340 3.36 -40.07 30.70
N GLN A 341 2.37 -39.20 30.89
CA GLN A 341 1.30 -39.38 31.89
C GLN A 341 0.48 -40.66 31.66
N SER A 342 0.22 -41.00 30.40
CA SER A 342 -0.53 -42.23 30.06
C SER A 342 0.30 -43.51 30.16
N SER A 343 1.63 -43.43 30.08
CA SER A 343 2.52 -44.58 30.00
C SER A 343 3.33 -44.87 31.28
N ILE A 344 3.51 -43.85 32.14
CA ILE A 344 4.43 -43.91 33.28
C ILE A 344 3.79 -43.27 34.51
N ASN A 345 3.46 -44.11 35.48
CA ASN A 345 2.96 -43.68 36.81
C ASN A 345 4.05 -43.09 37.72
N SER A 346 5.03 -42.38 37.17
CA SER A 346 6.18 -41.85 37.89
C SER A 346 6.16 -40.33 37.97
N SER A 347 5.79 -39.80 39.13
CA SER A 347 5.77 -38.36 39.42
C SER A 347 7.15 -37.67 39.29
N ALA A 348 8.23 -38.44 39.44
CA ALA A 348 9.61 -37.92 39.33
C ALA A 348 10.01 -37.62 37.88
N LEU A 349 9.66 -38.51 36.94
CA LEU A 349 9.92 -38.29 35.52
C LEU A 349 9.08 -37.13 34.95
N LEU A 350 7.84 -37.00 35.41
CA LEU A 350 6.94 -35.90 35.03
C LEU A 350 7.49 -34.54 35.50
N LYS A 351 8.02 -34.48 36.74
CA LYS A 351 8.67 -33.26 37.25
C LYS A 351 9.93 -32.91 36.47
N ALA A 352 10.76 -33.91 36.13
CA ALA A 352 11.95 -33.70 35.32
C ALA A 352 11.62 -33.23 33.89
N LEU A 353 10.59 -33.80 33.25
CA LEU A 353 10.12 -33.39 31.93
C LEU A 353 9.49 -31.96 31.96
N GLN A 354 8.77 -31.62 33.02
CA GLN A 354 8.23 -30.30 33.23
C GLN A 354 9.33 -29.25 33.43
N ALA A 355 10.36 -29.56 34.22
CA ALA A 355 11.53 -28.70 34.42
C ALA A 355 12.30 -28.45 33.09
N LEU A 356 12.45 -29.51 32.26
CA LEU A 356 13.03 -29.41 30.92
C LEU A 356 12.17 -28.63 29.93
N ALA A 357 10.83 -28.74 30.03
CA ALA A 357 9.89 -28.05 29.14
C ALA A 357 9.79 -26.54 29.43
N TRP A 358 9.83 -26.19 30.70
CA TRP A 358 9.57 -24.81 31.13
C TRP A 358 10.84 -24.02 31.47
N GLY A 359 12.03 -24.66 31.34
CA GLY A 359 13.35 -24.10 31.60
C GLY A 359 13.34 -23.12 32.76
N ASP A 360 14.11 -23.29 33.80
CA ASP A 360 14.15 -22.36 34.93
C ASP A 360 14.14 -20.91 34.46
N GLY A 361 12.98 -20.26 34.56
CA GLY A 361 12.81 -18.83 34.27
C GLY A 361 13.46 -17.96 35.35
N GLN A 362 14.70 -18.28 35.71
CA GLN A 362 15.60 -17.48 36.52
C GLN A 362 16.99 -17.51 35.88
N ALA A 363 17.19 -16.62 34.95
CA ALA A 363 18.54 -16.16 34.63
C ALA A 363 18.44 -14.69 34.28
N ALA A 364 18.78 -13.90 35.30
CA ALA A 364 19.32 -12.52 35.31
C ALA A 364 18.80 -11.52 34.28
#